data_d82f98944822b554f753b2e48b810432
#
_entry.id   d82f98944822b554f753b2e48b810432
#
_cell.length_a   1.000
_cell.length_b   1.000
_cell.length_c   1.000
_cell.angle_alpha   90.00
_cell.angle_beta   90.00
_cell.angle_gamma   90.00
#
_symmetry.space_group_name_H-M   'P 1'
#
loop_
_entity.id
_entity.type
_entity.pdbx_description
1 polymer ?
#
loop_
_entity_poly.entity_id
_entity_poly.type
_entity_poly.pdbx_seq_one_letter_code
_entity_poly.pdbx_strand_id
1 'polypeptide(L)'
;MNFKIISCLSLTLLFFISCKKELKTNQVSKDGMVFIKGGTFMMGAGDDESREDEFPSHVVEVSSFWMDINEVTNKQFKKFVDETGYVTTAERIINWDEIKEFVPPGTPKPHDSLLEPASLVFKEIKTDNLQNYSNWWSLVRNANWKQPFGPGSDIINKDDYPVVHVSWEDAVAYCNWSGKRLPTEAEFEYAIRSGKKIQNIVGEMRELKKINLRRIAGMEISLL
;
A
#
# COMPACT_ATOMS: atom_id res chain seq x y z
N MET A 1 -86.13 23.91 7.57
CA MET A 1 -85.58 23.20 6.42
C MET A 1 -84.07 23.41 6.46
N ASN A 2 -83.33 22.55 7.15
CA ASN A 2 -81.92 22.74 7.46
C ASN A 2 -81.04 21.93 6.54
N PHE A 3 -80.25 22.57 5.71
CA PHE A 3 -79.23 21.91 4.89
C PHE A 3 -77.92 21.86 5.70
N LYS A 4 -77.48 20.68 6.03
CA LYS A 4 -76.12 20.44 6.62
C LYS A 4 -75.12 20.28 5.49
N ILE A 5 -74.17 21.17 5.41
CA ILE A 5 -73.00 21.10 4.51
C ILE A 5 -71.98 20.20 5.18
N ILE A 6 -71.71 19.03 4.59
CA ILE A 6 -70.64 18.10 5.01
C ILE A 6 -69.39 18.54 4.26
N SER A 7 -68.43 19.13 4.98
CA SER A 7 -67.11 19.44 4.44
C SER A 7 -66.23 18.19 4.44
N CYS A 8 -65.89 17.69 3.26
CA CYS A 8 -65.02 16.55 3.04
C CYS A 8 -63.56 17.06 3.11
N LEU A 9 -62.88 16.90 4.22
CA LEU A 9 -61.46 17.22 4.38
C LEU A 9 -60.62 16.05 3.83
N SER A 10 -60.16 16.19 2.57
CA SER A 10 -59.25 15.25 1.93
C SER A 10 -57.84 15.43 2.49
N LEU A 11 -57.40 14.48 3.35
CA LEU A 11 -56.08 14.44 3.92
C LEU A 11 -55.14 13.71 2.92
N THR A 12 -54.44 14.47 2.09
CA THR A 12 -53.41 13.96 1.18
C THR A 12 -52.14 13.65 1.99
N LEU A 13 -51.94 12.36 2.30
CA LEU A 13 -50.73 11.86 2.96
C LEU A 13 -49.61 11.76 1.91
N LEU A 14 -48.72 12.77 1.88
CA LEU A 14 -47.51 12.76 1.06
C LEU A 14 -46.51 11.78 1.70
N PHE A 15 -46.40 10.58 1.11
CA PHE A 15 -45.32 9.64 1.41
C PHE A 15 -44.02 10.20 0.82
N PHE A 16 -43.18 10.82 1.64
CA PHE A 16 -41.78 11.04 1.32
C PHE A 16 -41.06 9.70 1.34
N ILE A 17 -40.93 9.06 0.19
CA ILE A 17 -40.01 7.95 0.01
C ILE A 17 -38.59 8.54 0.03
N SER A 18 -38.01 8.64 1.24
CA SER A 18 -36.60 8.92 1.41
C SER A 18 -35.81 7.73 0.92
N CYS A 19 -35.33 7.80 -0.32
CA CYS A 19 -34.39 6.83 -0.84
C CYS A 19 -33.05 7.04 -0.10
N LYS A 20 -32.90 6.40 1.07
CA LYS A 20 -31.60 6.25 1.70
C LYS A 20 -30.76 5.41 0.73
N LYS A 21 -29.83 6.08 0.03
CA LYS A 21 -28.78 5.42 -0.70
C LYS A 21 -27.90 4.74 0.36
N GLU A 22 -28.17 3.46 0.61
CA GLU A 22 -27.28 2.64 1.43
C GLU A 22 -25.92 2.66 0.73
N LEU A 23 -24.99 3.38 1.34
CA LEU A 23 -23.58 3.15 1.08
C LEU A 23 -23.34 1.68 1.42
N LYS A 24 -23.14 0.85 0.40
CA LYS A 24 -22.70 -0.53 0.59
C LYS A 24 -21.34 -0.44 1.28
N THR A 25 -21.34 -0.53 2.59
CA THR A 25 -20.13 -0.77 3.37
C THR A 25 -19.56 -2.09 2.87
N ASN A 26 -18.39 -2.03 2.26
CA ASN A 26 -17.63 -3.23 1.95
C ASN A 26 -17.53 -4.04 3.23
N GLN A 27 -18.05 -5.28 3.21
CA GLN A 27 -18.02 -6.13 4.39
C GLN A 27 -16.56 -6.50 4.66
N VAL A 28 -16.00 -5.98 5.74
CA VAL A 28 -14.70 -6.43 6.26
C VAL A 28 -14.89 -7.85 6.79
N SER A 29 -14.07 -8.79 6.35
CA SER A 29 -14.09 -10.16 6.88
C SER A 29 -13.56 -10.19 8.32
N LYS A 30 -13.81 -11.32 9.03
CA LYS A 30 -13.26 -11.53 10.38
C LYS A 30 -11.73 -11.50 10.43
N ASP A 31 -11.07 -11.67 9.27
CA ASP A 31 -9.61 -11.73 9.13
C ASP A 31 -8.99 -10.40 8.69
N GLY A 32 -9.73 -9.28 8.78
CA GLY A 32 -9.23 -7.96 8.39
C GLY A 32 -9.10 -7.74 6.87
N MET A 33 -9.76 -8.58 6.06
CA MET A 33 -9.80 -8.43 4.61
C MET A 33 -11.10 -7.78 4.15
N VAL A 34 -11.06 -7.09 3.01
CA VAL A 34 -12.23 -6.57 2.31
C VAL A 34 -12.45 -7.34 1.01
N PHE A 35 -13.71 -7.62 0.70
CA PHE A 35 -14.08 -8.23 -0.57
C PHE A 35 -14.08 -7.19 -1.68
N ILE A 36 -13.24 -7.40 -2.68
CA ILE A 36 -13.16 -6.59 -3.90
C ILE A 36 -13.93 -7.33 -4.99
N LYS A 37 -15.07 -6.77 -5.38
CA LYS A 37 -15.85 -7.33 -6.49
C LYS A 37 -15.09 -7.08 -7.79
N GLY A 38 -14.81 -8.14 -8.53
CA GLY A 38 -14.15 -8.06 -9.83
C GLY A 38 -14.93 -7.27 -10.86
N GLY A 39 -14.27 -6.93 -11.93
CA GLY A 39 -14.79 -6.12 -13.02
C GLY A 39 -13.72 -5.75 -14.03
N THR A 40 -14.07 -4.88 -14.94
CA THR A 40 -13.20 -4.41 -16.02
C THR A 40 -12.78 -2.98 -15.78
N PHE A 41 -11.50 -2.67 -15.99
CA PHE A 41 -10.96 -1.32 -15.84
C PHE A 41 -9.88 -1.03 -16.89
N MET A 42 -9.52 0.23 -17.02
CA MET A 42 -8.38 0.65 -17.83
C MET A 42 -7.13 0.63 -16.95
N MET A 43 -6.23 -0.31 -17.17
CA MET A 43 -4.94 -0.41 -16.51
C MET A 43 -3.89 0.42 -17.25
N GLY A 44 -2.92 0.94 -16.53
CA GLY A 44 -1.88 1.80 -17.10
C GLY A 44 -2.28 3.26 -17.14
N ALA A 45 -1.47 4.05 -17.79
CA ALA A 45 -1.58 5.49 -17.78
C ALA A 45 -1.97 6.08 -19.13
N GLY A 46 -2.52 7.29 -19.09
CA GLY A 46 -2.98 8.01 -20.25
C GLY A 46 -2.68 9.51 -20.22
N ASP A 47 -1.74 9.94 -19.36
CA ASP A 47 -1.34 11.35 -19.22
C ASP A 47 0.18 11.55 -19.32
N ASP A 48 0.59 12.80 -19.50
CA ASP A 48 2.00 13.18 -19.69
C ASP A 48 2.85 13.10 -18.42
N GLU A 49 2.23 12.84 -17.26
CA GLU A 49 2.92 12.66 -15.97
C GLU A 49 3.31 11.19 -15.70
N SER A 50 2.90 10.31 -16.60
CA SER A 50 3.07 8.86 -16.48
C SER A 50 4.42 8.41 -17.03
N ARG A 51 4.93 7.29 -16.51
CA ARG A 51 6.18 6.70 -16.96
C ARG A 51 5.97 5.95 -18.28
N GLU A 52 7.03 5.83 -19.08
CA GLU A 52 6.97 5.13 -20.36
C GLU A 52 6.54 3.68 -20.25
N ASP A 53 6.86 3.01 -19.13
CA ASP A 53 6.52 1.61 -18.86
C ASP A 53 5.04 1.42 -18.44
N GLU A 54 4.30 2.51 -18.21
CA GLU A 54 2.86 2.47 -17.91
C GLU A 54 1.99 2.54 -19.19
N PHE A 55 2.58 2.75 -20.36
CA PHE A 55 1.88 2.82 -21.65
C PHE A 55 1.96 1.51 -22.44
N PRO A 56 0.95 1.27 -23.31
CA PRO A 56 -0.32 2.00 -23.44
C PRO A 56 -1.32 1.58 -22.37
N SER A 57 -2.26 2.47 -22.03
CA SER A 57 -3.39 2.05 -21.22
C SER A 57 -4.23 1.03 -21.99
N HIS A 58 -4.68 -0.01 -21.29
CA HIS A 58 -5.40 -1.12 -21.89
C HIS A 58 -6.48 -1.65 -20.96
N VAL A 59 -7.46 -2.35 -21.54
CA VAL A 59 -8.57 -2.93 -20.78
C VAL A 59 -8.13 -4.23 -20.11
N VAL A 60 -8.33 -4.33 -18.80
CA VAL A 60 -8.08 -5.55 -18.03
C VAL A 60 -9.34 -5.97 -17.28
N GLU A 61 -9.63 -7.27 -17.29
CA GLU A 61 -10.66 -7.89 -16.46
C GLU A 61 -10.03 -8.52 -15.24
N VAL A 62 -10.53 -8.18 -14.05
CA VAL A 62 -10.07 -8.72 -12.77
C VAL A 62 -11.18 -9.53 -12.13
N SER A 63 -10.89 -10.75 -11.72
CA SER A 63 -11.81 -11.57 -10.94
C SER A 63 -12.01 -10.99 -9.54
N SER A 64 -13.11 -11.37 -8.86
CA SER A 64 -13.32 -10.97 -7.46
C SER A 64 -12.28 -11.61 -6.55
N PHE A 65 -11.79 -10.85 -5.56
CA PHE A 65 -10.78 -11.30 -4.61
C PHE A 65 -10.96 -10.66 -3.24
N TRP A 66 -10.24 -11.17 -2.26
CA TRP A 66 -10.12 -10.57 -0.94
C TRP A 66 -8.76 -9.87 -0.83
N MET A 67 -8.74 -8.71 -0.19
CA MET A 67 -7.52 -7.93 0.05
C MET A 67 -7.48 -7.47 1.50
N ASP A 68 -6.31 -7.52 2.12
CA ASP A 68 -6.11 -6.94 3.45
C ASP A 68 -6.38 -5.43 3.39
N ILE A 69 -7.00 -4.89 4.44
CA ILE A 69 -7.35 -3.46 4.51
C ILE A 69 -6.16 -2.57 4.86
N ASN A 70 -5.11 -3.17 5.39
CA ASN A 70 -3.87 -2.50 5.77
C ASN A 70 -2.68 -3.33 5.30
N GLU A 71 -1.51 -2.70 5.29
CA GLU A 71 -0.23 -3.35 5.17
C GLU A 71 -0.02 -4.32 6.35
N VAL A 72 0.87 -5.30 6.15
CA VAL A 72 1.25 -6.26 7.21
C VAL A 72 1.95 -5.50 8.34
N THR A 73 1.43 -5.62 9.55
CA THR A 73 1.94 -4.91 10.72
C THR A 73 3.14 -5.63 11.35
N ASN A 74 3.92 -4.90 12.16
CA ASN A 74 5.03 -5.47 12.94
C ASN A 74 4.58 -6.64 13.81
N LYS A 75 3.41 -6.54 14.45
CA LYS A 75 2.83 -7.61 15.27
C LYS A 75 2.53 -8.86 14.45
N GLN A 76 1.94 -8.70 13.26
CA GLN A 76 1.62 -9.82 12.38
C GLN A 76 2.88 -10.49 11.85
N PHE A 77 3.87 -9.69 11.42
CA PHE A 77 5.14 -10.21 10.90
C PHE A 77 5.96 -10.87 12.02
N LYS A 78 5.95 -10.28 13.22
CA LYS A 78 6.57 -10.89 14.41
C LYS A 78 6.00 -12.28 14.68
N LYS A 79 4.68 -12.44 14.63
CA LYS A 79 4.05 -13.75 14.81
C LYS A 79 4.54 -14.77 13.80
N PHE A 80 4.64 -14.39 12.53
CA PHE A 80 5.21 -15.24 11.47
C PHE A 80 6.63 -15.68 11.81
N VAL A 81 7.50 -14.74 12.18
CA VAL A 81 8.89 -15.05 12.54
C VAL A 81 8.98 -15.93 13.78
N ASP A 82 8.20 -15.64 14.82
CA ASP A 82 8.18 -16.41 16.06
C ASP A 82 7.75 -17.88 15.81
N GLU A 83 6.80 -18.12 14.91
CA GLU A 83 6.28 -19.47 14.61
C GLU A 83 7.16 -20.25 13.63
N THR A 84 7.91 -19.56 12.76
CA THR A 84 8.66 -20.25 11.68
C THR A 84 10.16 -20.20 11.84
N GLY A 85 10.69 -19.31 12.68
CA GLY A 85 12.13 -19.02 12.76
C GLY A 85 12.68 -18.35 11.49
N TYR A 86 11.81 -17.72 10.68
CA TYR A 86 12.22 -17.11 9.41
C TYR A 86 13.25 -16.00 9.62
N VAL A 87 14.28 -15.98 8.78
CA VAL A 87 15.31 -14.94 8.75
C VAL A 87 15.15 -14.14 7.48
N THR A 88 14.90 -12.83 7.62
CA THR A 88 14.65 -11.94 6.48
C THR A 88 15.90 -11.70 5.64
N THR A 89 15.71 -11.26 4.41
CA THR A 89 16.80 -10.92 3.49
C THR A 89 17.75 -9.89 4.11
N ALA A 90 17.22 -8.90 4.83
CA ALA A 90 18.01 -7.87 5.50
C ALA A 90 18.84 -8.41 6.71
N GLU A 91 18.52 -9.61 7.21
CA GLU A 91 19.23 -10.28 8.32
C GLU A 91 20.26 -11.31 7.84
N ARG A 92 20.33 -11.58 6.53
CA ARG A 92 21.26 -12.57 5.95
C ARG A 92 22.54 -11.91 5.47
N ILE A 93 23.64 -12.67 5.53
CA ILE A 93 24.87 -12.31 4.83
C ILE A 93 24.60 -12.43 3.32
N ILE A 94 25.01 -11.44 2.57
CA ILE A 94 24.85 -11.41 1.13
C ILE A 94 25.77 -12.45 0.49
N ASN A 95 25.21 -13.41 -0.21
CA ASN A 95 25.99 -14.40 -0.96
C ASN A 95 26.49 -13.79 -2.27
N TRP A 96 27.80 -13.54 -2.37
CA TRP A 96 28.39 -12.98 -3.59
C TRP A 96 28.14 -13.85 -4.83
N ASP A 97 28.13 -15.16 -4.67
CA ASP A 97 27.93 -16.09 -5.79
C ASP A 97 26.52 -15.99 -6.39
N GLU A 98 25.55 -15.55 -5.61
CA GLU A 98 24.18 -15.27 -6.08
C GLU A 98 24.07 -13.90 -6.78
N ILE A 99 24.67 -12.86 -6.19
CA ILE A 99 24.50 -11.51 -6.74
C ILE A 99 25.44 -11.22 -7.92
N LYS A 100 26.56 -11.93 -8.08
CA LYS A 100 27.46 -11.74 -9.22
C LYS A 100 26.81 -11.96 -10.58
N GLU A 101 25.71 -12.70 -10.64
CA GLU A 101 24.91 -12.92 -11.85
C GLU A 101 24.13 -11.66 -12.28
N PHE A 102 23.92 -10.71 -11.37
CA PHE A 102 23.15 -9.48 -11.59
C PHE A 102 24.01 -8.23 -11.76
N VAL A 103 25.33 -8.37 -11.72
CA VAL A 103 26.27 -7.27 -11.93
C VAL A 103 27.04 -7.47 -13.24
N PRO A 104 27.66 -6.42 -13.83
CA PRO A 104 28.42 -6.55 -15.06
C PRO A 104 29.50 -7.64 -14.98
N PRO A 105 29.67 -8.44 -16.02
CA PRO A 105 30.71 -9.46 -16.07
C PRO A 105 32.11 -8.90 -15.75
N GLY A 106 32.84 -9.61 -14.89
CA GLY A 106 34.17 -9.16 -14.44
C GLY A 106 34.17 -8.20 -13.26
N THR A 107 33.01 -7.86 -12.71
CA THR A 107 32.93 -7.09 -11.44
C THR A 107 33.63 -7.85 -10.31
N PRO A 108 34.65 -7.27 -9.67
CA PRO A 108 35.36 -7.97 -8.59
C PRO A 108 34.46 -8.13 -7.35
N LYS A 109 34.66 -9.22 -6.62
CA LYS A 109 34.00 -9.39 -5.30
C LYS A 109 34.34 -8.19 -4.40
N PRO A 110 33.34 -7.51 -3.84
CA PRO A 110 33.58 -6.42 -2.90
C PRO A 110 34.18 -6.97 -1.60
N HIS A 111 34.71 -6.04 -0.79
CA HIS A 111 35.18 -6.41 0.56
C HIS A 111 34.05 -7.04 1.38
N ASP A 112 34.35 -8.10 2.14
CA ASP A 112 33.34 -8.86 2.89
C ASP A 112 32.46 -7.99 3.81
N SER A 113 33.00 -6.88 4.30
CA SER A 113 32.22 -5.93 5.10
C SER A 113 31.04 -5.30 4.34
N LEU A 114 31.05 -5.30 3.02
CA LEU A 114 29.93 -4.82 2.19
C LEU A 114 28.88 -5.92 1.92
N LEU A 115 29.20 -7.14 2.32
CA LEU A 115 28.31 -8.30 2.21
C LEU A 115 27.62 -8.63 3.55
N GLU A 116 27.91 -7.86 4.61
CA GLU A 116 27.24 -7.99 5.90
C GLU A 116 25.74 -7.61 5.79
N PRO A 117 24.88 -8.18 6.67
CA PRO A 117 23.48 -7.82 6.73
C PRO A 117 23.27 -6.31 6.81
N ALA A 118 22.44 -5.77 5.94
CA ALA A 118 22.17 -4.34 5.87
C ALA A 118 20.84 -4.06 5.16
N SER A 119 20.32 -2.87 5.35
CA SER A 119 19.19 -2.39 4.55
C SER A 119 19.29 -0.89 4.30
N LEU A 120 18.54 -0.41 3.30
CA LEU A 120 18.47 1.01 2.99
C LEU A 120 17.52 1.70 3.97
N VAL A 121 18.02 2.73 4.63
CA VAL A 121 17.26 3.56 5.58
C VAL A 121 17.08 4.95 4.96
N PHE A 122 15.87 5.47 5.01
CA PHE A 122 15.58 6.83 4.56
C PHE A 122 16.33 7.83 5.43
N LYS A 123 16.96 8.78 4.79
CA LYS A 123 17.72 9.84 5.41
C LYS A 123 17.12 11.19 5.04
N GLU A 124 16.65 11.92 6.04
CA GLU A 124 16.25 13.29 5.83
C GLU A 124 17.46 14.13 5.37
N ILE A 125 17.34 14.72 4.19
CA ILE A 125 18.36 15.61 3.63
C ILE A 125 17.80 17.03 3.54
N LYS A 126 18.58 17.96 4.08
CA LYS A 126 18.34 19.39 3.93
C LYS A 126 19.03 19.86 2.65
N THR A 127 18.40 19.65 1.50
CA THR A 127 18.91 20.11 0.21
C THR A 127 17.79 20.56 -0.70
N ASP A 128 18.04 21.57 -1.49
CA ASP A 128 17.12 22.04 -2.52
C ASP A 128 17.17 21.16 -3.79
N ASN A 129 18.18 20.29 -3.91
CA ASN A 129 18.30 19.36 -5.02
C ASN A 129 17.63 18.02 -4.72
N LEU A 130 16.32 17.95 -4.98
CA LEU A 130 15.51 16.76 -4.79
C LEU A 130 15.65 15.72 -5.91
N GLN A 131 16.38 16.04 -6.99
CA GLN A 131 16.48 15.16 -8.17
C GLN A 131 17.43 13.97 -7.95
N ASN A 132 18.37 14.09 -7.02
CA ASN A 132 19.28 13.00 -6.71
C ASN A 132 18.76 12.18 -5.52
N TYR A 133 17.79 11.31 -5.79
CA TYR A 133 17.15 10.45 -4.78
C TYR A 133 18.10 9.42 -4.15
N SER A 134 19.28 9.15 -4.75
CA SER A 134 20.29 8.29 -4.10
C SER A 134 20.79 8.89 -2.79
N ASN A 135 20.71 10.20 -2.62
CA ASN A 135 21.10 10.89 -1.39
C ASN A 135 20.09 10.68 -0.24
N TRP A 136 18.86 10.25 -0.57
CA TRP A 136 17.80 10.04 0.45
C TRP A 136 17.93 8.71 1.19
N TRP A 137 18.84 7.87 0.75
CA TRP A 137 19.01 6.54 1.30
C TRP A 137 20.43 6.33 1.83
N SER A 138 20.54 5.66 2.96
CA SER A 138 21.81 5.20 3.51
C SER A 138 21.75 3.71 3.73
N LEU A 139 22.77 2.98 3.27
CA LEU A 139 22.93 1.59 3.60
C LEU A 139 23.38 1.51 5.06
N VAL A 140 22.54 0.96 5.92
CA VAL A 140 22.80 0.83 7.36
C VAL A 140 22.94 -0.63 7.72
N ARG A 141 24.09 -1.00 8.29
CA ARG A 141 24.37 -2.37 8.73
C ARG A 141 23.44 -2.78 9.85
N ASN A 142 22.97 -4.02 9.75
CA ASN A 142 22.03 -4.63 10.69
C ASN A 142 20.69 -3.88 10.81
N ALA A 143 20.40 -2.92 9.93
CA ALA A 143 19.03 -2.42 9.80
C ALA A 143 18.14 -3.53 9.23
N ASN A 144 17.05 -3.82 9.92
CA ASN A 144 16.09 -4.86 9.58
C ASN A 144 14.73 -4.54 10.21
N TRP A 145 13.76 -5.38 10.05
CA TRP A 145 12.40 -5.14 10.54
C TRP A 145 12.31 -4.96 12.08
N LYS A 146 13.25 -5.52 12.88
CA LYS A 146 13.32 -5.36 14.34
C LYS A 146 14.04 -4.07 14.76
N GLN A 147 14.95 -3.62 13.93
CA GLN A 147 15.81 -2.46 14.13
C GLN A 147 15.78 -1.56 12.90
N PRO A 148 14.68 -0.82 12.65
CA PRO A 148 14.45 -0.11 11.39
C PRO A 148 15.50 0.95 11.03
N PHE A 149 16.16 1.53 12.03
CA PHE A 149 17.23 2.52 11.82
C PHE A 149 18.63 1.96 12.12
N GLY A 150 18.76 0.63 12.22
CA GLY A 150 19.99 -0.05 12.60
C GLY A 150 20.13 -0.27 14.11
N PRO A 151 21.31 -0.73 14.57
CA PRO A 151 21.56 -1.06 15.96
C PRO A 151 21.22 0.07 16.93
N GLY A 152 20.47 -0.26 17.98
CA GLY A 152 19.97 0.70 18.97
C GLY A 152 18.60 1.28 18.68
N SER A 153 18.00 1.00 17.52
CA SER A 153 16.59 1.24 17.25
C SER A 153 15.75 0.00 17.55
N ASP A 154 14.45 0.18 17.75
CA ASP A 154 13.51 -0.90 18.01
C ASP A 154 12.10 -0.60 17.45
N ILE A 155 11.22 -1.57 17.63
CA ILE A 155 9.80 -1.48 17.27
C ILE A 155 8.89 -1.54 18.51
N ILE A 156 9.39 -1.23 19.69
CA ILE A 156 8.63 -1.18 20.94
C ILE A 156 7.49 -0.15 20.80
N ASN A 157 6.26 -0.54 21.16
CA ASN A 157 5.04 0.26 21.00
C ASN A 157 4.68 0.61 19.52
N LYS A 158 5.20 -0.15 18.56
CA LYS A 158 4.90 0.01 17.13
C LYS A 158 4.26 -1.25 16.53
N ASP A 159 3.50 -1.97 17.31
CA ASP A 159 2.85 -3.24 16.91
C ASP A 159 1.97 -3.09 15.68
N ASP A 160 1.22 -1.99 15.59
CA ASP A 160 0.27 -1.70 14.53
C ASP A 160 0.88 -0.88 13.36
N TYR A 161 2.19 -0.58 13.41
CA TYR A 161 2.90 0.05 12.31
C TYR A 161 3.22 -0.99 11.22
N PRO A 162 3.29 -0.57 9.95
CA PRO A 162 3.71 -1.45 8.86
C PRO A 162 5.10 -2.02 9.11
N VAL A 163 5.31 -3.30 8.80
CA VAL A 163 6.64 -3.89 8.81
C VAL A 163 7.47 -3.31 7.66
N VAL A 164 8.74 -3.01 7.94
CA VAL A 164 9.68 -2.44 6.97
C VAL A 164 10.90 -3.35 6.80
N HIS A 165 11.76 -3.06 5.82
CA HIS A 165 12.96 -3.85 5.49
C HIS A 165 12.67 -5.31 5.16
N VAL A 166 11.57 -5.54 4.45
CA VAL A 166 11.16 -6.83 3.91
C VAL A 166 11.35 -6.84 2.39
N SER A 167 11.92 -7.90 1.87
CA SER A 167 12.05 -8.11 0.43
C SER A 167 10.78 -8.73 -0.16
N TRP A 168 10.75 -8.90 -1.48
CA TRP A 168 9.69 -9.63 -2.15
C TRP A 168 9.62 -11.08 -1.67
N GLU A 169 10.78 -11.75 -1.49
CA GLU A 169 10.87 -13.10 -0.98
C GLU A 169 10.33 -13.22 0.45
N ASP A 170 10.65 -12.25 1.31
CA ASP A 170 10.14 -12.19 2.67
C ASP A 170 8.61 -12.05 2.68
N ALA A 171 8.07 -11.19 1.80
CA ALA A 171 6.64 -11.01 1.64
C ALA A 171 5.93 -12.27 1.12
N VAL A 172 6.54 -12.98 0.16
CA VAL A 172 6.02 -14.26 -0.34
C VAL A 172 6.04 -15.32 0.75
N ALA A 173 7.12 -15.39 1.54
CA ALA A 173 7.21 -16.33 2.66
C ALA A 173 6.12 -16.09 3.71
N TYR A 174 5.89 -14.81 4.06
CA TYR A 174 4.78 -14.42 4.94
C TYR A 174 3.42 -14.81 4.36
N CYS A 175 3.19 -14.53 3.08
CA CYS A 175 1.94 -14.88 2.40
C CYS A 175 1.69 -16.38 2.44
N ASN A 176 2.68 -17.20 2.14
CA ASN A 176 2.58 -18.67 2.17
C ASN A 176 2.24 -19.18 3.58
N TRP A 177 2.90 -18.63 4.61
CA TRP A 177 2.59 -18.99 6.00
C TRP A 177 1.17 -18.62 6.39
N SER A 178 0.70 -17.43 5.99
CA SER A 178 -0.64 -16.93 6.32
C SER A 178 -1.77 -17.51 5.45
N GLY A 179 -1.46 -18.39 4.48
CA GLY A 179 -2.43 -18.92 3.53
C GLY A 179 -2.94 -17.90 2.52
N LYS A 180 -2.14 -16.86 2.25
CA LYS A 180 -2.43 -15.76 1.33
C LYS A 180 -1.44 -15.76 0.15
N ARG A 181 -1.58 -14.79 -0.72
CA ARG A 181 -0.62 -14.47 -1.77
C ARG A 181 -0.49 -12.95 -1.94
N LEU A 182 0.55 -12.52 -2.59
CA LEU A 182 0.63 -11.14 -3.04
C LEU A 182 -0.44 -10.89 -4.13
N PRO A 183 -1.02 -9.68 -4.18
CA PRO A 183 -1.87 -9.30 -5.29
C PRO A 183 -1.05 -9.25 -6.58
N THR A 184 -1.71 -9.46 -7.72
CA THR A 184 -1.13 -9.09 -9.00
C THR A 184 -1.14 -7.56 -9.13
N GLU A 185 -0.33 -7.03 -10.05
CA GLU A 185 -0.34 -5.61 -10.37
C GLU A 185 -1.74 -5.12 -10.74
N ALA A 186 -2.43 -5.87 -11.61
CA ALA A 186 -3.79 -5.56 -12.01
C ALA A 186 -4.80 -5.55 -10.84
N GLU A 187 -4.70 -6.51 -9.92
CA GLU A 187 -5.56 -6.54 -8.72
C GLU A 187 -5.28 -5.36 -7.81
N PHE A 188 -4.00 -5.02 -7.61
CA PHE A 188 -3.61 -3.90 -6.76
C PHE A 188 -4.07 -2.57 -7.34
N GLU A 189 -3.83 -2.33 -8.64
CA GLU A 189 -4.26 -1.12 -9.33
C GLU A 189 -5.79 -1.00 -9.35
N TYR A 190 -6.50 -2.11 -9.62
CA TYR A 190 -7.95 -2.15 -9.58
C TYR A 190 -8.52 -1.78 -8.22
N ALA A 191 -7.91 -2.31 -7.14
CA ALA A 191 -8.32 -2.02 -5.77
C ALA A 191 -8.12 -0.54 -5.42
N ILE A 192 -6.95 0.04 -5.74
CA ILE A 192 -6.65 1.46 -5.51
C ILE A 192 -7.62 2.36 -6.27
N ARG A 193 -7.91 2.03 -7.52
CA ARG A 193 -8.85 2.80 -8.36
C ARG A 193 -10.30 2.59 -7.95
N SER A 194 -10.60 1.66 -7.04
CA SER A 194 -11.97 1.35 -6.58
C SER A 194 -12.94 1.06 -7.74
N GLY A 195 -12.47 0.51 -8.86
CA GLY A 195 -13.23 0.27 -10.07
C GLY A 195 -13.73 1.54 -10.79
N LYS A 196 -13.24 2.73 -10.41
CA LYS A 196 -13.60 4.00 -11.05
C LYS A 196 -12.83 4.19 -12.35
N LYS A 197 -13.47 4.87 -13.32
CA LYS A 197 -12.79 5.28 -14.57
C LYS A 197 -11.73 6.34 -14.27
N ILE A 198 -10.60 6.29 -14.98
CA ILE A 198 -9.40 7.10 -14.83
C ILE A 198 -9.66 8.62 -14.65
N GLN A 199 -10.69 9.15 -15.30
CA GLN A 199 -10.98 10.60 -15.31
C GLN A 199 -11.25 11.23 -13.93
N ASN A 200 -11.67 10.44 -12.94
CA ASN A 200 -11.98 10.97 -11.61
C ASN A 200 -10.85 10.81 -10.60
N ILE A 201 -9.91 9.87 -10.82
CA ILE A 201 -8.83 9.57 -9.88
C ILE A 201 -7.69 10.59 -10.01
N VAL A 202 -7.37 11.02 -11.23
CA VAL A 202 -6.32 12.03 -11.47
C VAL A 202 -6.66 13.34 -10.76
N GLY A 203 -7.94 13.74 -10.76
CA GLY A 203 -8.42 14.91 -10.02
C GLY A 203 -8.30 14.73 -8.49
N GLU A 204 -8.73 13.58 -7.97
CA GLU A 204 -8.66 13.26 -6.55
C GLU A 204 -7.21 13.06 -6.08
N MET A 205 -6.35 12.41 -6.86
CA MET A 205 -4.92 12.29 -6.55
C MET A 205 -4.16 13.61 -6.66
N ARG A 206 -4.52 14.49 -7.60
CA ARG A 206 -3.98 15.87 -7.64
C ARG A 206 -4.34 16.65 -6.39
N GLU A 207 -5.56 16.50 -5.87
CA GLU A 207 -5.96 17.10 -4.60
C GLU A 207 -5.21 16.47 -3.41
N LEU A 208 -5.05 15.14 -3.39
CA LEU A 208 -4.26 14.45 -2.36
C LEU A 208 -2.77 14.79 -2.45
N LYS A 209 -2.20 14.89 -3.66
CA LYS A 209 -0.82 15.39 -3.86
C LYS A 209 -0.69 16.84 -3.40
N LYS A 210 -1.66 17.73 -3.67
CA LYS A 210 -1.66 19.10 -3.15
C LYS A 210 -1.76 19.14 -1.62
N ILE A 211 -2.56 18.26 -1.03
CA ILE A 211 -2.71 18.14 0.43
C ILE A 211 -1.41 17.59 1.03
N ASN A 212 -0.81 16.57 0.43
CA ASN A 212 0.46 15.99 0.88
C ASN A 212 1.63 16.95 0.68
N LEU A 213 1.73 17.67 -0.44
CA LEU A 213 2.75 18.69 -0.65
C LEU A 213 2.61 19.87 0.33
N ARG A 214 1.39 20.26 0.69
CA ARG A 214 1.16 21.26 1.75
C ARG A 214 1.50 20.70 3.15
N ARG A 215 1.28 19.41 3.40
CA ARG A 215 1.72 18.73 4.63
C ARG A 215 3.23 18.56 4.68
N ILE A 216 3.88 18.22 3.56
CA ILE A 216 5.35 18.09 3.47
C ILE A 216 6.04 19.45 3.63
N ALA A 217 5.39 20.55 3.22
CA ALA A 217 5.93 21.90 3.37
C ALA A 217 5.73 22.51 4.77
N GLY A 218 5.01 21.89 5.67
CA GLY A 218 4.65 22.51 6.95
C GLY A 218 4.35 21.62 8.14
N MET A 219 4.59 20.30 8.08
CA MET A 219 4.34 19.41 9.22
C MET A 219 5.34 18.26 9.28
N GLU A 220 5.76 17.93 10.51
CA GLU A 220 6.40 16.67 10.87
C GLU A 220 5.78 15.50 10.11
N ILE A 221 6.60 14.80 9.34
CA ILE A 221 6.22 13.55 8.72
C ILE A 221 6.15 12.52 9.85
N SER A 222 4.99 12.41 10.48
CA SER A 222 4.61 11.15 11.13
C SER A 222 4.37 10.18 9.99
N LEU A 223 5.35 9.34 9.70
CA LEU A 223 5.19 8.17 8.85
C LEU A 223 4.21 7.23 9.55
N LEU A 224 2.96 7.29 9.14
CA LEU A 224 1.97 6.25 9.38
C LEU A 224 2.16 5.14 8.38
#